data_3f41c7521727fb7523585eee57765572
#
_entry.id   3f41c7521727fb7523585eee57765572
#
_cell.length_a   1.000
_cell.length_b   1.000
_cell.length_c   1.000
_cell.angle_alpha   90.00
_cell.angle_beta   90.00
_cell.angle_gamma   90.00
#
_symmetry.space_group_name_H-M   'P 1'
#
loop_
_entity.id
_entity.type
_entity.pdbx_description
1 polymer ?
#
loop_
_entity_poly.entity_id
_entity_poly.type
_entity_poly.pdbx_seq_one_letter_code
_entity_poly.pdbx_strand_id
1 'polypeptide(L)'
;MKLTLCDITALDYWRRASTPSLYGLFSSSVSFVPADMLEQAWPSRRRPLPSKAPDCDAIESLMRLGVIEDGYDVHVLVGDMDSRRRLRGVVCHLNSRPLPAGCLFPVVCRGKAINGLSVCSPELAFLQALSRLTRAESLQLGLELCGTFRRANGEVVYGCEPITSAHAIRRSAALFDGFRNVKALRSVAKYVADGSGSPAEAAIYCSLILPARYGGSGFEMPLLNHEFSLNTEAATLLGRETITPDIYWDGVAFEYDSLTFHSLQEQQEYDERRRNAYAAMGIPVVVGRPRHLRSVVRFEAITGALRRNLDKRVYRLPLDYESKRAHLLSELFGYWMHRNEWSDPLVHF
;
A
#
# COMPACT_ATOMS: atom_id res chain seq x y z
N MET A 1 -19.28 -17.87 18.83
CA MET A 1 -19.46 -16.61 18.07
C MET A 1 -19.12 -16.89 16.61
N LYS A 2 -19.90 -16.44 15.64
CA LYS A 2 -19.52 -16.51 14.20
C LYS A 2 -19.48 -15.09 13.68
N LEU A 3 -18.30 -14.52 13.54
CA LEU A 3 -18.08 -13.14 13.17
C LEU A 3 -17.03 -13.07 12.06
N THR A 4 -17.22 -12.21 11.08
CA THR A 4 -16.25 -11.97 10.02
C THR A 4 -15.90 -10.49 9.97
N LEU A 5 -14.64 -10.16 10.27
CA LEU A 5 -14.09 -8.80 10.11
C LEU A 5 -13.93 -8.49 8.63
N CYS A 6 -14.26 -7.28 8.23
CA CYS A 6 -14.19 -6.86 6.82
C CYS A 6 -13.77 -5.40 6.69
N ASP A 7 -13.60 -4.95 5.47
CA ASP A 7 -13.34 -3.56 5.12
C ASP A 7 -12.15 -2.97 5.89
N ILE A 8 -12.26 -1.77 6.47
CA ILE A 8 -11.18 -1.10 7.22
C ILE A 8 -10.69 -1.96 8.39
N THR A 9 -11.60 -2.57 9.14
CA THR A 9 -11.21 -3.43 10.28
C THR A 9 -10.38 -4.64 9.83
N ALA A 10 -10.67 -5.21 8.67
CA ALA A 10 -9.84 -6.27 8.10
C ALA A 10 -8.48 -5.74 7.64
N LEU A 11 -8.43 -4.56 7.02
CA LEU A 11 -7.17 -3.92 6.63
C LEU A 11 -6.29 -3.62 7.85
N ASP A 12 -6.85 -3.12 8.93
CA ASP A 12 -6.13 -2.84 10.17
C ASP A 12 -5.62 -4.12 10.84
N TYR A 13 -6.42 -5.19 10.78
CA TYR A 13 -5.95 -6.52 11.21
C TYR A 13 -4.69 -6.93 10.41
N TRP A 14 -4.72 -6.85 9.08
CA TRP A 14 -3.62 -7.26 8.22
C TRP A 14 -2.39 -6.37 8.40
N ARG A 15 -2.56 -5.05 8.55
CA ARG A 15 -1.48 -4.12 8.85
C ARG A 15 -0.73 -4.53 10.12
N ARG A 16 -1.47 -4.75 11.20
CA ARG A 16 -0.88 -5.15 12.49
C ARG A 16 -0.24 -6.53 12.44
N ALA A 17 -0.89 -7.47 11.76
CA ALA A 17 -0.38 -8.83 11.62
C ALA A 17 0.93 -8.90 10.82
N SER A 18 1.18 -7.97 9.88
CA SER A 18 2.37 -7.91 9.03
C SER A 18 3.46 -6.95 9.53
N THR A 19 3.26 -6.30 10.67
CA THR A 19 4.24 -5.37 11.24
C THR A 19 5.27 -6.13 12.08
N PRO A 20 6.59 -5.89 11.89
CA PRO A 20 7.61 -6.53 12.71
C PRO A 20 7.45 -6.21 14.19
N SER A 21 7.56 -7.22 15.04
CA SER A 21 7.46 -7.07 16.50
C SER A 21 8.62 -6.28 17.15
N LEU A 22 9.67 -5.99 16.39
CA LEU A 22 10.89 -5.33 16.85
C LEU A 22 10.72 -3.87 17.30
N TYR A 23 9.63 -3.20 16.89
CA TYR A 23 9.49 -1.77 17.17
C TYR A 23 8.73 -1.44 18.45
N GLY A 24 8.29 -2.42 19.25
CA GLY A 24 7.63 -2.17 20.55
C GLY A 24 6.33 -1.32 20.48
N LEU A 25 6.06 -0.71 19.33
CA LEU A 25 4.92 0.17 19.08
C LEU A 25 3.60 -0.61 19.00
N PHE A 26 3.71 -1.90 18.68
CA PHE A 26 2.56 -2.78 18.61
C PHE A 26 2.81 -3.98 19.51
N SER A 27 2.28 -3.96 20.70
CA SER A 27 2.00 -5.18 21.47
C SER A 27 0.89 -5.96 20.76
N SER A 28 1.08 -6.28 19.45
CA SER A 28 0.06 -6.99 18.73
C SER A 28 0.05 -8.43 19.20
N SER A 29 -1.00 -8.79 19.91
CA SER A 29 -1.36 -10.17 20.16
C SER A 29 -1.75 -10.92 18.87
N VAL A 30 -1.71 -10.24 17.72
CA VAL A 30 -2.08 -10.73 16.40
C VAL A 30 -0.82 -11.18 15.67
N SER A 31 -0.81 -12.40 15.15
CA SER A 31 0.29 -12.95 14.37
C SER A 31 -0.10 -13.05 12.90
N PHE A 32 0.84 -12.68 12.03
CA PHE A 32 0.72 -12.92 10.60
C PHE A 32 0.73 -14.41 10.31
N VAL A 33 -0.17 -14.87 9.45
CA VAL A 33 -0.18 -16.23 8.93
C VAL A 33 0.40 -16.20 7.53
N PRO A 34 1.59 -16.77 7.27
CA PRO A 34 2.21 -16.79 5.95
C PRO A 34 1.29 -17.37 4.86
N ALA A 35 1.41 -16.88 3.64
CA ALA A 35 0.54 -17.26 2.53
C ALA A 35 0.55 -18.77 2.22
N ASP A 36 1.68 -19.44 2.40
CA ASP A 36 1.85 -20.89 2.25
C ASP A 36 1.05 -21.71 3.29
N MET A 37 0.88 -21.20 4.50
CA MET A 37 0.00 -21.82 5.51
C MET A 37 -1.48 -21.54 5.23
N LEU A 38 -1.80 -20.51 4.46
CA LEU A 38 -3.17 -20.10 4.14
C LEU A 38 -3.83 -21.08 3.13
N GLU A 39 -3.06 -21.64 2.21
CA GLU A 39 -3.57 -22.66 1.27
C GLU A 39 -3.94 -23.97 1.98
N GLN A 40 -3.26 -24.30 3.08
CA GLN A 40 -3.51 -25.52 3.86
C GLN A 40 -4.64 -25.36 4.90
N ALA A 41 -4.86 -24.15 5.41
CA ALA A 41 -5.79 -23.92 6.53
C ALA A 41 -7.26 -23.81 6.11
N TRP A 42 -7.55 -23.64 4.81
CA TRP A 42 -8.92 -23.36 4.37
C TRP A 42 -9.40 -24.34 3.31
N PRO A 43 -10.34 -25.25 3.65
CA PRO A 43 -10.90 -26.16 2.65
C PRO A 43 -11.65 -25.36 1.58
N SER A 44 -11.50 -25.78 0.31
CA SER A 44 -12.10 -25.23 -0.91
C SER A 44 -13.63 -25.17 -0.96
N ARG A 45 -14.32 -25.34 0.16
CA ARG A 45 -15.79 -25.33 0.25
C ARG A 45 -16.27 -23.92 0.58
N ARG A 46 -17.16 -23.41 -0.28
CA ARG A 46 -17.96 -22.21 -0.02
C ARG A 46 -18.66 -22.37 1.34
N ARG A 47 -18.31 -21.53 2.32
CA ARG A 47 -19.01 -21.51 3.60
C ARG A 47 -20.07 -20.42 3.58
N PRO A 48 -21.25 -20.67 4.16
CA PRO A 48 -22.20 -19.60 4.42
C PRO A 48 -21.57 -18.59 5.36
N LEU A 49 -21.75 -17.30 5.06
CA LEU A 49 -21.34 -16.22 5.94
C LEU A 49 -22.02 -16.35 7.31
N PRO A 50 -21.38 -15.84 8.38
CA PRO A 50 -22.00 -15.79 9.69
C PRO A 50 -23.36 -15.07 9.59
N SER A 51 -24.38 -15.66 10.15
CA SER A 51 -25.77 -15.18 10.06
C SER A 51 -26.14 -14.19 11.18
N LYS A 52 -25.24 -13.85 12.08
CA LYS A 52 -25.54 -12.93 13.20
C LYS A 52 -24.58 -11.77 13.22
N ALA A 53 -25.13 -10.55 13.35
CA ALA A 53 -24.35 -9.40 13.75
C ALA A 53 -23.76 -9.65 15.15
N PRO A 54 -22.57 -9.05 15.46
CA PRO A 54 -21.98 -9.16 16.78
C PRO A 54 -22.91 -8.54 17.84
N ASP A 55 -22.87 -9.08 19.03
CA ASP A 55 -23.36 -8.42 20.23
C ASP A 55 -22.24 -7.60 20.88
N CYS A 56 -22.59 -6.79 21.90
CA CYS A 56 -21.63 -5.94 22.61
C CYS A 56 -20.50 -6.78 23.25
N ASP A 57 -20.85 -7.92 23.84
CA ASP A 57 -19.88 -8.80 24.54
C ASP A 57 -18.83 -9.35 23.56
N ALA A 58 -19.24 -9.63 22.32
CA ALA A 58 -18.33 -10.08 21.26
C ALA A 58 -17.33 -8.97 20.90
N ILE A 59 -17.79 -7.73 20.74
CA ILE A 59 -16.93 -6.58 20.44
C ILE A 59 -15.96 -6.29 21.58
N GLU A 60 -16.44 -6.24 22.82
CA GLU A 60 -15.57 -6.06 24.00
C GLU A 60 -14.54 -7.18 24.13
N SER A 61 -14.91 -8.40 23.78
CA SER A 61 -13.97 -9.52 23.78
C SER A 61 -12.87 -9.34 22.74
N LEU A 62 -13.20 -8.82 21.53
CA LEU A 62 -12.21 -8.52 20.50
C LEU A 62 -11.27 -7.37 20.90
N MET A 63 -11.79 -6.34 21.58
CA MET A 63 -10.98 -5.25 22.14
C MET A 63 -10.02 -5.78 23.22
N ARG A 64 -10.52 -6.57 24.16
CA ARG A 64 -9.68 -7.19 25.21
C ARG A 64 -8.58 -8.11 24.65
N LEU A 65 -8.83 -8.75 23.52
CA LEU A 65 -7.84 -9.58 22.82
C LEU A 65 -6.87 -8.75 21.96
N GLY A 66 -7.09 -7.42 21.83
CA GLY A 66 -6.29 -6.56 21.00
C GLY A 66 -6.46 -6.84 19.49
N VAL A 67 -7.56 -7.49 19.09
CA VAL A 67 -7.89 -7.75 17.68
C VAL A 67 -8.39 -6.50 16.99
N ILE A 68 -9.11 -5.65 17.73
CA ILE A 68 -9.62 -4.34 17.28
C ILE A 68 -9.25 -3.28 18.33
N GLU A 69 -9.18 -2.03 17.88
CA GLU A 69 -8.88 -0.89 18.75
C GLU A 69 -10.14 -0.26 19.31
N ASP A 70 -10.04 0.34 20.50
CA ASP A 70 -11.10 1.13 21.10
C ASP A 70 -11.27 2.47 20.35
N GLY A 71 -12.51 2.94 20.28
CA GLY A 71 -12.85 4.22 19.67
C GLY A 71 -13.10 4.21 18.16
N TYR A 72 -12.90 3.08 17.48
CA TYR A 72 -13.20 2.92 16.06
C TYR A 72 -14.41 2.03 15.80
N ASP A 73 -15.15 2.31 14.73
CA ASP A 73 -16.22 1.45 14.27
C ASP A 73 -15.67 0.11 13.77
N VAL A 74 -16.28 -0.98 14.23
CA VAL A 74 -15.93 -2.34 13.80
C VAL A 74 -16.74 -2.73 12.58
N HIS A 75 -16.07 -2.99 11.48
CA HIS A 75 -16.68 -3.40 10.22
C HIS A 75 -16.81 -4.92 10.14
N VAL A 76 -18.03 -5.40 10.00
CA VAL A 76 -18.33 -6.83 9.96
C VAL A 76 -19.12 -7.22 8.71
N LEU A 77 -18.85 -8.40 8.18
CA LEU A 77 -19.53 -8.95 7.01
C LEU A 77 -20.70 -9.83 7.44
N VAL A 78 -21.89 -9.53 6.91
CA VAL A 78 -23.12 -10.31 7.14
C VAL A 78 -23.66 -10.87 5.82
N GLY A 79 -24.29 -12.04 5.86
CA GLY A 79 -24.74 -12.76 4.67
C GLY A 79 -26.15 -12.40 4.21
N ASP A 80 -26.98 -11.85 5.10
CA ASP A 80 -28.37 -11.53 4.86
C ASP A 80 -28.81 -10.25 5.57
N MET A 81 -30.01 -9.76 5.23
CA MET A 81 -30.56 -8.53 5.80
C MET A 81 -31.01 -8.70 7.26
N ASP A 82 -31.44 -9.88 7.65
CA ASP A 82 -31.96 -10.15 9.00
C ASP A 82 -30.81 -10.18 10.01
N SER A 83 -29.61 -10.53 9.55
CA SER A 83 -28.36 -10.48 10.33
C SER A 83 -27.81 -9.07 10.48
N ARG A 84 -28.33 -8.08 9.75
CA ARG A 84 -27.90 -6.69 9.80
C ARG A 84 -28.53 -5.99 10.99
N ARG A 85 -27.74 -5.68 12.00
CA ARG A 85 -28.21 -4.92 13.17
C ARG A 85 -27.57 -3.53 13.19
N ARG A 86 -28.33 -2.56 13.75
CA ARG A 86 -27.80 -1.26 14.12
C ARG A 86 -27.27 -1.34 15.54
N LEU A 87 -25.97 -1.44 15.70
CA LEU A 87 -25.28 -1.40 16.97
C LEU A 87 -24.28 -0.24 16.95
N ARG A 88 -24.20 0.51 18.03
CA ARG A 88 -23.23 1.60 18.15
C ARG A 88 -21.80 1.03 18.03
N GLY A 89 -20.95 1.66 17.24
CA GLY A 89 -19.58 1.19 17.02
C GLY A 89 -19.47 -0.03 16.09
N VAL A 90 -20.55 -0.42 15.38
CA VAL A 90 -20.54 -1.54 14.44
C VAL A 90 -21.13 -1.16 13.10
N VAL A 91 -20.41 -1.39 12.02
CA VAL A 91 -20.85 -1.20 10.65
C VAL A 91 -21.02 -2.56 9.97
N CYS A 92 -22.27 -2.94 9.70
CA CYS A 92 -22.57 -4.21 9.00
C CYS A 92 -22.52 -4.01 7.48
N HIS A 93 -21.66 -4.77 6.81
CA HIS A 93 -21.56 -4.86 5.36
C HIS A 93 -22.29 -6.11 4.87
N LEU A 94 -23.34 -5.91 4.06
CA LEU A 94 -24.09 -7.01 3.48
C LEU A 94 -23.36 -7.57 2.25
N ASN A 95 -23.14 -8.88 2.25
CA ASN A 95 -22.76 -9.63 1.07
C ASN A 95 -23.61 -10.90 0.94
N SER A 96 -24.65 -10.84 0.14
CA SER A 96 -25.55 -11.97 -0.13
C SER A 96 -25.00 -12.98 -1.15
N ARG A 97 -23.89 -12.64 -1.84
CA ARG A 97 -23.27 -13.52 -2.82
C ARG A 97 -22.34 -14.52 -2.16
N PRO A 98 -22.24 -15.75 -2.69
CA PRO A 98 -21.21 -16.68 -2.26
C PRO A 98 -19.81 -16.08 -2.47
N LEU A 99 -18.96 -16.15 -1.46
CA LEU A 99 -17.57 -15.75 -1.57
C LEU A 99 -16.75 -16.83 -2.28
N PRO A 100 -15.83 -16.45 -3.16
CA PRO A 100 -14.83 -17.36 -3.70
C PRO A 100 -14.03 -18.06 -2.58
N ALA A 101 -13.43 -19.21 -2.86
CA ALA A 101 -12.49 -19.84 -1.95
C ALA A 101 -11.29 -18.91 -1.68
N GLY A 102 -10.76 -18.94 -0.46
CA GLY A 102 -9.63 -18.10 -0.06
C GLY A 102 -9.98 -16.65 0.30
N CYS A 103 -11.26 -16.27 0.34
CA CYS A 103 -11.68 -14.92 0.73
C CYS A 103 -11.80 -14.68 2.23
N LEU A 104 -11.77 -15.75 3.05
CA LEU A 104 -11.90 -15.66 4.50
C LEU A 104 -10.79 -16.45 5.18
N PHE A 105 -10.17 -15.83 6.17
CA PHE A 105 -9.10 -16.42 6.98
C PHE A 105 -9.49 -16.47 8.46
N PRO A 106 -8.99 -17.44 9.23
CA PRO A 106 -9.14 -17.41 10.68
C PRO A 106 -8.37 -16.20 11.26
N VAL A 107 -8.95 -15.52 12.22
CA VAL A 107 -8.21 -14.54 13.02
C VAL A 107 -7.30 -15.29 13.99
N VAL A 108 -6.01 -15.00 13.96
CA VAL A 108 -5.00 -15.61 14.81
C VAL A 108 -4.55 -14.59 15.85
N CYS A 109 -4.61 -14.96 17.12
CA CYS A 109 -4.14 -14.16 18.24
C CYS A 109 -3.19 -15.01 19.10
N ARG A 110 -1.98 -14.49 19.36
CA ARG A 110 -0.93 -15.20 20.11
C ARG A 110 -0.67 -16.63 19.57
N GLY A 111 -0.61 -16.76 18.24
CA GLY A 111 -0.36 -18.04 17.56
C GLY A 111 -1.54 -19.03 17.58
N LYS A 112 -2.73 -18.64 18.06
CA LYS A 112 -3.93 -19.49 18.09
C LYS A 112 -5.08 -18.89 17.34
N ALA A 113 -5.74 -19.69 16.50
CA ALA A 113 -6.96 -19.26 15.82
C ALA A 113 -8.10 -19.09 16.84
N ILE A 114 -8.80 -17.96 16.75
CA ILE A 114 -9.97 -17.68 17.57
C ILE A 114 -11.17 -18.38 16.95
N ASN A 115 -11.77 -19.31 17.70
CA ASN A 115 -12.90 -20.09 17.19
C ASN A 115 -14.10 -19.20 16.83
N GLY A 116 -14.59 -19.37 15.60
CA GLY A 116 -15.74 -18.64 15.08
C GLY A 116 -15.46 -17.20 14.68
N LEU A 117 -14.19 -16.74 14.70
CA LEU A 117 -13.78 -15.44 14.22
C LEU A 117 -12.97 -15.59 12.94
N SER A 118 -13.38 -14.87 11.91
CA SER A 118 -12.68 -14.78 10.62
C SER A 118 -12.47 -13.34 10.18
N VAL A 119 -11.58 -13.17 9.23
CA VAL A 119 -11.25 -11.89 8.59
C VAL A 119 -11.30 -12.07 7.07
N CYS A 120 -11.77 -11.05 6.36
CA CYS A 120 -11.69 -11.00 4.91
C CYS A 120 -10.24 -11.02 4.43
N SER A 121 -9.98 -11.67 3.29
CA SER A 121 -8.66 -11.60 2.65
C SER A 121 -8.26 -10.15 2.37
N PRO A 122 -6.97 -9.86 2.25
CA PRO A 122 -6.49 -8.51 1.90
C PRO A 122 -7.17 -7.97 0.63
N GLU A 123 -7.31 -8.79 -0.41
CA GLU A 123 -7.90 -8.40 -1.68
C GLU A 123 -9.41 -8.10 -1.55
N LEU A 124 -10.13 -8.88 -0.74
CA LEU A 124 -11.56 -8.62 -0.48
C LEU A 124 -11.75 -7.37 0.37
N ALA A 125 -10.94 -7.17 1.39
CA ALA A 125 -10.93 -5.96 2.21
C ALA A 125 -10.58 -4.72 1.37
N PHE A 126 -9.58 -4.83 0.49
CA PHE A 126 -9.23 -3.81 -0.48
C PHE A 126 -10.41 -3.46 -1.40
N LEU A 127 -11.05 -4.46 -2.03
CA LEU A 127 -12.24 -4.25 -2.85
C LEU A 127 -13.34 -3.47 -2.09
N GLN A 128 -13.57 -3.83 -0.82
CA GLN A 128 -14.61 -3.20 0.01
C GLN A 128 -14.28 -1.73 0.31
N ALA A 129 -13.02 -1.41 0.59
CA ALA A 129 -12.56 -0.05 0.90
C ALA A 129 -12.68 0.92 -0.29
N LEU A 130 -12.59 0.44 -1.54
CA LEU A 130 -12.58 1.27 -2.76
C LEU A 130 -13.80 2.18 -2.93
N SER A 131 -14.91 1.92 -2.26
CA SER A 131 -16.09 2.79 -2.34
C SER A 131 -15.94 4.14 -1.64
N ARG A 132 -14.95 4.27 -0.78
CA ARG A 132 -14.67 5.47 0.02
C ARG A 132 -13.39 6.18 -0.38
N LEU A 133 -12.63 5.60 -1.26
CA LEU A 133 -11.32 6.07 -1.67
C LEU A 133 -11.39 6.69 -3.06
N THR A 134 -10.65 7.76 -3.25
CA THR A 134 -10.32 8.28 -4.57
C THR A 134 -9.46 7.26 -5.34
N ARG A 135 -9.18 7.55 -6.60
CA ARG A 135 -8.29 6.70 -7.41
C ARG A 135 -6.86 6.72 -6.88
N ALA A 136 -6.36 7.87 -6.46
CA ALA A 136 -5.01 8.02 -5.95
C ALA A 136 -4.85 7.32 -4.61
N GLU A 137 -5.78 7.51 -3.68
CA GLU A 137 -5.84 6.80 -2.40
C GLU A 137 -5.96 5.28 -2.58
N SER A 138 -6.80 4.84 -3.51
CA SER A 138 -6.94 3.43 -3.85
C SER A 138 -5.63 2.82 -4.34
N LEU A 139 -4.89 3.54 -5.19
CA LEU A 139 -3.60 3.07 -5.69
C LEU A 139 -2.55 3.07 -4.57
N GLN A 140 -2.49 4.13 -3.75
CA GLN A 140 -1.57 4.17 -2.59
C GLN A 140 -1.85 3.03 -1.61
N LEU A 141 -3.11 2.72 -1.32
CA LEU A 141 -3.46 1.57 -0.48
C LEU A 141 -3.00 0.24 -1.12
N GLY A 142 -3.21 0.08 -2.43
CA GLY A 142 -2.71 -1.11 -3.15
C GLY A 142 -1.18 -1.25 -3.07
N LEU A 143 -0.43 -0.14 -3.19
CA LEU A 143 1.02 -0.11 -3.06
C LEU A 143 1.48 -0.41 -1.62
N GLU A 144 0.76 0.07 -0.60
CA GLU A 144 1.02 -0.26 0.80
C GLU A 144 0.84 -1.77 1.06
N LEU A 145 -0.26 -2.36 0.57
CA LEU A 145 -0.55 -3.77 0.75
C LEU A 145 0.50 -4.68 0.09
N CYS A 146 1.06 -4.25 -1.05
CA CYS A 146 2.09 -4.96 -1.81
C CYS A 146 3.52 -4.48 -1.50
N GLY A 147 3.67 -3.52 -0.62
CA GLY A 147 4.94 -2.88 -0.26
C GLY A 147 5.50 -3.35 1.08
N THR A 148 6.61 -2.73 1.46
CA THR A 148 7.35 -3.04 2.69
C THR A 148 7.19 -1.98 3.78
N PHE A 149 6.17 -1.15 3.71
CA PHE A 149 5.80 -0.20 4.76
C PHE A 149 4.33 -0.37 5.17
N ARG A 150 3.97 0.11 6.36
CA ARG A 150 2.60 0.12 6.87
C ARG A 150 2.29 1.45 7.53
N ARG A 151 1.05 1.91 7.32
CA ARG A 151 0.47 3.01 8.07
C ARG A 151 -0.36 2.42 9.20
N ALA A 152 0.01 2.68 10.45
CA ALA A 152 -0.70 2.18 11.61
C ALA A 152 -0.57 3.14 12.78
N ASN A 153 -1.66 3.38 13.49
CA ASN A 153 -1.73 4.23 14.71
C ASN A 153 -1.09 5.61 14.54
N GLY A 154 -1.22 6.17 13.36
CA GLY A 154 -0.66 7.47 13.14
C GLY A 154 0.81 7.52 12.75
N GLU A 155 1.44 6.40 12.58
CA GLU A 155 2.85 6.27 12.25
C GLU A 155 3.06 5.46 10.97
N VAL A 156 4.26 5.52 10.42
CA VAL A 156 4.72 4.66 9.33
C VAL A 156 5.76 3.70 9.86
N VAL A 157 5.52 2.41 9.65
CA VAL A 157 6.47 1.34 9.97
C VAL A 157 7.08 0.83 8.68
N TYR A 158 8.39 0.73 8.64
CA TYR A 158 9.17 0.28 7.49
C TYR A 158 9.70 -1.15 7.67
N GLY A 159 10.13 -1.78 6.58
CA GLY A 159 10.69 -3.14 6.63
C GLY A 159 9.66 -4.21 6.95
N CYS A 160 8.39 -3.97 6.61
CA CYS A 160 7.31 -4.91 6.80
C CYS A 160 7.28 -5.97 5.69
N GLU A 161 6.80 -7.16 5.99
CA GLU A 161 6.48 -8.15 4.96
C GLU A 161 5.25 -7.70 4.13
N PRO A 162 5.23 -7.88 2.80
CA PRO A 162 4.06 -7.59 1.98
C PRO A 162 2.83 -8.38 2.46
N ILE A 163 1.67 -7.72 2.53
CA ILE A 163 0.39 -8.36 2.92
C ILE A 163 -0.15 -9.21 1.77
N THR A 164 0.03 -8.76 0.55
CA THR A 164 -0.40 -9.41 -0.68
C THR A 164 0.54 -9.02 -1.82
N SER A 165 0.23 -9.42 -3.04
CA SER A 165 1.01 -9.04 -4.23
C SER A 165 0.15 -8.35 -5.27
N ALA A 166 0.79 -7.56 -6.13
CA ALA A 166 0.16 -6.94 -7.29
C ALA A 166 -0.47 -7.98 -8.21
N HIS A 167 0.14 -9.18 -8.31
CA HIS A 167 -0.43 -10.31 -9.04
C HIS A 167 -1.75 -10.79 -8.40
N ALA A 168 -1.79 -10.98 -7.08
CA ALA A 168 -2.99 -11.40 -6.35
C ALA A 168 -4.12 -10.36 -6.48
N ILE A 169 -3.80 -9.06 -6.35
CA ILE A 169 -4.77 -7.97 -6.56
C ILE A 169 -5.32 -8.00 -8.00
N ARG A 170 -4.49 -8.16 -9.01
CA ARG A 170 -4.95 -8.26 -10.41
C ARG A 170 -5.83 -9.51 -10.64
N ARG A 171 -5.43 -10.66 -10.10
CA ARG A 171 -6.20 -11.90 -10.18
C ARG A 171 -7.55 -11.78 -9.49
N SER A 172 -7.61 -11.12 -8.35
CA SER A 172 -8.85 -10.93 -7.59
C SER A 172 -9.91 -10.13 -8.36
N ALA A 173 -9.50 -9.25 -9.27
CA ALA A 173 -10.41 -8.50 -10.15
C ALA A 173 -11.24 -9.38 -11.10
N ALA A 174 -10.78 -10.59 -11.41
CA ALA A 174 -11.56 -11.59 -12.12
C ALA A 174 -12.41 -12.43 -11.17
N LEU A 175 -11.86 -12.80 -10.00
CA LEU A 175 -12.58 -13.60 -8.99
C LEU A 175 -13.80 -12.87 -8.41
N PHE A 176 -13.77 -11.56 -8.31
CA PHE A 176 -14.83 -10.72 -7.78
C PHE A 176 -15.79 -10.18 -8.86
N ASP A 177 -15.90 -10.88 -9.99
CA ASP A 177 -16.87 -10.46 -11.01
C ASP A 177 -18.28 -10.38 -10.46
N GLY A 178 -18.98 -9.28 -10.78
CA GLY A 178 -20.30 -8.96 -10.25
C GLY A 178 -20.36 -8.48 -8.80
N PHE A 179 -19.24 -8.40 -8.07
CA PHE A 179 -19.22 -7.76 -6.75
C PHE A 179 -19.25 -6.23 -6.86
N ARG A 180 -19.75 -5.59 -5.79
CA ARG A 180 -19.66 -4.13 -5.66
C ARG A 180 -18.20 -3.69 -5.75
N ASN A 181 -17.93 -2.55 -6.37
CA ASN A 181 -16.61 -1.94 -6.56
C ASN A 181 -15.66 -2.70 -7.52
N VAL A 182 -16.05 -3.81 -8.13
CA VAL A 182 -15.15 -4.55 -9.04
C VAL A 182 -14.64 -3.70 -10.23
N LYS A 183 -15.46 -2.75 -10.71
CA LYS A 183 -15.03 -1.82 -11.77
C LYS A 183 -13.92 -0.88 -11.28
N ALA A 184 -14.03 -0.40 -10.04
CA ALA A 184 -12.98 0.40 -9.40
C ALA A 184 -11.70 -0.44 -9.21
N LEU A 185 -11.82 -1.67 -8.69
CA LEU A 185 -10.71 -2.60 -8.56
C LEU A 185 -9.99 -2.80 -9.90
N ARG A 186 -10.69 -3.14 -10.96
CA ARG A 186 -10.13 -3.31 -12.31
C ARG A 186 -9.41 -2.06 -12.83
N SER A 187 -9.91 -0.89 -12.47
CA SER A 187 -9.31 0.37 -12.91
C SER A 187 -8.00 0.73 -12.18
N VAL A 188 -7.82 0.23 -10.96
CA VAL A 188 -6.65 0.50 -10.09
C VAL A 188 -5.64 -0.64 -10.14
N ALA A 189 -6.10 -1.89 -10.09
CA ALA A 189 -5.26 -3.09 -10.01
C ALA A 189 -4.16 -3.17 -11.08
N LYS A 190 -4.42 -2.65 -12.27
CA LYS A 190 -3.43 -2.62 -13.37
C LYS A 190 -2.25 -1.70 -13.11
N TYR A 191 -2.36 -0.78 -12.15
CA TYR A 191 -1.29 0.16 -11.78
C TYR A 191 -0.62 -0.21 -10.46
N VAL A 192 -1.15 -1.18 -9.71
CA VAL A 192 -0.50 -1.66 -8.49
C VAL A 192 0.78 -2.39 -8.83
N ALA A 193 1.85 -2.07 -8.11
CA ALA A 193 3.16 -2.71 -8.19
C ALA A 193 3.58 -3.23 -6.83
N ASP A 194 4.47 -4.22 -6.83
CA ASP A 194 5.11 -4.73 -5.62
C ASP A 194 6.32 -3.87 -5.23
N GLY A 195 6.72 -3.92 -3.98
CA GLY A 195 8.02 -3.43 -3.50
C GLY A 195 8.08 -1.95 -3.12
N SER A 196 6.97 -1.20 -3.06
CA SER A 196 7.03 0.19 -2.54
C SER A 196 7.55 0.21 -1.11
N GLY A 197 8.59 1.00 -0.84
CA GLY A 197 9.28 1.06 0.46
C GLY A 197 8.77 2.14 1.39
N SER A 198 8.04 3.14 0.87
CA SER A 198 7.56 4.26 1.67
C SER A 198 6.30 4.93 1.09
N PRO A 199 5.54 5.70 1.91
CA PRO A 199 4.43 6.52 1.42
C PRO A 199 4.85 7.54 0.37
N ALA A 200 6.06 8.12 0.50
CA ALA A 200 6.58 9.09 -0.44
C ALA A 200 6.85 8.47 -1.82
N GLU A 201 7.51 7.32 -1.84
CA GLU A 201 7.72 6.55 -3.08
C GLU A 201 6.39 6.18 -3.73
N ALA A 202 5.40 5.70 -2.94
CA ALA A 202 4.06 5.37 -3.43
C ALA A 202 3.36 6.58 -4.06
N ALA A 203 3.45 7.76 -3.42
CA ALA A 203 2.87 8.99 -3.95
C ALA A 203 3.56 9.46 -5.24
N ILE A 204 4.89 9.42 -5.27
CA ILE A 204 5.69 9.73 -6.46
C ILE A 204 5.32 8.77 -7.60
N TYR A 205 5.34 7.47 -7.34
CA TYR A 205 4.94 6.44 -8.29
C TYR A 205 3.57 6.74 -8.89
N CYS A 206 2.55 6.97 -8.05
CA CYS A 206 1.20 7.29 -8.51
C CYS A 206 1.17 8.48 -9.46
N SER A 207 1.91 9.56 -9.13
CA SER A 207 1.96 10.78 -9.94
C SER A 207 2.64 10.57 -11.30
N LEU A 208 3.58 9.63 -11.38
CA LEU A 208 4.34 9.34 -12.60
C LEU A 208 3.59 8.39 -13.52
N ILE A 209 2.97 7.33 -12.99
CA ILE A 209 2.39 6.27 -13.85
C ILE A 209 0.92 6.51 -14.22
N LEU A 210 0.14 7.21 -13.39
CA LEU A 210 -1.26 7.47 -13.74
C LEU A 210 -1.34 8.22 -15.08
N PRO A 211 -2.31 7.86 -15.96
CA PRO A 211 -2.49 8.53 -17.23
C PRO A 211 -2.81 10.03 -17.10
N ALA A 212 -2.47 10.82 -18.12
CA ALA A 212 -2.73 12.26 -18.17
C ALA A 212 -4.21 12.63 -17.95
N ARG A 213 -5.17 11.78 -18.37
CA ARG A 213 -6.60 12.00 -18.08
C ARG A 213 -6.94 12.01 -16.58
N TYR A 214 -6.04 11.56 -15.72
CA TYR A 214 -6.14 11.60 -14.25
C TYR A 214 -5.13 12.54 -13.61
N GLY A 215 -4.43 13.34 -14.43
CA GLY A 215 -3.39 14.26 -13.97
C GLY A 215 -2.00 13.62 -13.80
N GLY A 216 -1.84 12.34 -14.09
CA GLY A 216 -0.54 11.66 -14.03
C GLY A 216 0.35 11.96 -15.23
N SER A 217 1.61 11.54 -15.16
CA SER A 217 2.58 11.74 -16.25
C SER A 217 2.51 10.67 -17.34
N GLY A 218 1.83 9.57 -17.09
CA GLY A 218 1.61 8.47 -18.04
C GLY A 218 2.86 7.70 -18.41
N PHE A 219 3.85 7.62 -17.52
CA PHE A 219 5.02 6.78 -17.72
C PHE A 219 4.64 5.30 -17.68
N GLU A 220 5.45 4.47 -18.28
CA GLU A 220 5.35 3.02 -18.12
C GLU A 220 5.60 2.62 -16.68
N MET A 221 5.07 1.47 -16.28
CA MET A 221 5.26 0.98 -14.91
C MET A 221 6.72 0.63 -14.68
N PRO A 222 7.38 1.25 -13.69
CA PRO A 222 8.73 0.90 -13.27
C PRO A 222 8.74 -0.30 -12.32
N LEU A 223 9.92 -0.76 -12.01
CA LEU A 223 10.22 -1.60 -10.86
C LEU A 223 10.43 -0.72 -9.62
N LEU A 224 9.93 -1.14 -8.47
CA LEU A 224 10.09 -0.45 -7.19
C LEU A 224 11.02 -1.26 -6.30
N ASN A 225 12.04 -0.59 -5.72
CA ASN A 225 13.01 -1.21 -4.82
C ASN A 225 13.56 -2.55 -5.35
N HIS A 226 13.79 -2.60 -6.67
CA HIS A 226 14.29 -3.79 -7.33
C HIS A 226 15.81 -3.82 -7.30
N GLU A 227 16.36 -4.86 -6.66
CA GLU A 227 17.80 -5.08 -6.62
C GLU A 227 18.31 -5.63 -7.96
N PHE A 228 19.43 -5.10 -8.44
CA PHE A 228 20.13 -5.64 -9.61
C PHE A 228 21.64 -5.66 -9.41
N SER A 229 22.30 -6.57 -10.12
CA SER A 229 23.75 -6.74 -10.03
C SER A 229 24.51 -5.63 -10.75
N LEU A 230 25.61 -5.20 -10.15
CA LEU A 230 26.55 -4.22 -10.70
C LEU A 230 27.62 -4.89 -11.57
N ASN A 231 28.17 -4.17 -12.54
CA ASN A 231 29.39 -4.57 -13.19
C ASN A 231 30.59 -4.42 -12.22
N THR A 232 31.75 -4.96 -12.57
CA THR A 232 32.93 -4.98 -11.71
C THR A 232 33.39 -3.57 -11.28
N GLU A 233 33.32 -2.59 -12.18
CA GLU A 233 33.71 -1.21 -11.92
C GLU A 233 32.74 -0.56 -10.90
N ALA A 234 31.44 -0.64 -11.15
CA ALA A 234 30.42 -0.10 -10.26
C ALA A 234 30.43 -0.78 -8.87
N ALA A 235 30.63 -2.10 -8.84
CA ALA A 235 30.75 -2.86 -7.60
C ALA A 235 31.96 -2.41 -6.78
N THR A 236 33.08 -2.13 -7.42
CA THR A 236 34.29 -1.60 -6.77
C THR A 236 34.04 -0.20 -6.18
N LEU A 237 33.38 0.68 -6.94
CA LEU A 237 33.05 2.04 -6.51
C LEU A 237 32.07 2.07 -5.33
N LEU A 238 31.05 1.21 -5.35
CA LEU A 238 30.04 1.14 -4.29
C LEU A 238 30.53 0.37 -3.05
N GLY A 239 31.41 -0.63 -3.25
CA GLY A 239 31.80 -1.60 -2.23
C GLY A 239 30.73 -2.67 -1.99
N ARG A 240 29.86 -2.93 -2.97
CA ARG A 240 28.78 -3.94 -2.95
C ARG A 240 28.56 -4.48 -4.36
N GLU A 241 28.03 -5.69 -4.47
CA GLU A 241 27.77 -6.34 -5.75
C GLU A 241 26.41 -5.97 -6.36
N THR A 242 25.52 -5.38 -5.56
CA THR A 242 24.15 -5.03 -5.96
C THR A 242 23.81 -3.60 -5.57
N ILE A 243 22.81 -3.05 -6.25
CA ILE A 243 22.21 -1.75 -5.96
C ILE A 243 20.70 -1.83 -6.11
N THR A 244 19.98 -1.08 -5.27
CA THR A 244 18.52 -1.04 -5.24
C THR A 244 18.06 0.41 -5.35
N PRO A 245 17.62 0.88 -6.53
CA PRO A 245 16.96 2.17 -6.67
C PRO A 245 15.53 2.12 -6.16
N ASP A 246 15.01 3.25 -5.65
CA ASP A 246 13.62 3.34 -5.20
C ASP A 246 12.64 3.08 -6.36
N ILE A 247 12.92 3.67 -7.53
CA ILE A 247 12.13 3.47 -8.75
C ILE A 247 13.09 3.29 -9.94
N TYR A 248 12.89 2.24 -10.71
CA TYR A 248 13.75 1.92 -11.84
C TYR A 248 12.93 1.64 -13.12
N TRP A 249 13.23 2.38 -14.16
CA TRP A 249 12.88 2.04 -15.53
C TRP A 249 14.10 1.44 -16.22
N ASP A 250 13.90 0.77 -17.35
CA ASP A 250 15.01 0.22 -18.12
C ASP A 250 16.02 1.32 -18.48
N GLY A 251 17.17 1.29 -17.80
CA GLY A 251 18.26 2.25 -17.97
C GLY A 251 18.12 3.61 -17.26
N VAL A 252 17.11 3.87 -16.43
CA VAL A 252 16.94 5.12 -15.68
C VAL A 252 16.54 4.86 -14.24
N ALA A 253 17.23 5.42 -13.28
CA ALA A 253 16.92 5.33 -11.86
C ALA A 253 16.32 6.64 -11.32
N PHE A 254 15.42 6.51 -10.35
CA PHE A 254 14.98 7.60 -9.52
C PHE A 254 15.17 7.23 -8.06
N GLU A 255 15.72 8.17 -7.28
CA GLU A 255 15.97 8.03 -5.86
C GLU A 255 15.22 9.12 -5.08
N TYR A 256 14.55 8.76 -4.00
CA TYR A 256 13.94 9.71 -3.08
C TYR A 256 14.77 9.88 -1.83
N ASP A 257 15.51 10.99 -1.79
CA ASP A 257 16.36 11.36 -0.65
C ASP A 257 15.52 12.07 0.42
N SER A 258 15.15 11.37 1.47
CA SER A 258 14.31 11.84 2.57
C SER A 258 15.04 12.62 3.65
N LEU A 259 16.28 13.10 3.42
CA LEU A 259 17.06 13.94 4.36
C LEU A 259 16.81 13.58 5.84
N THR A 260 17.14 12.38 6.26
CA THR A 260 17.22 12.06 7.68
C THR A 260 18.58 12.52 8.21
N PHE A 261 18.56 13.37 9.26
CA PHE A 261 19.75 13.96 9.90
C PHE A 261 20.55 12.90 10.70
N HIS A 262 21.13 11.91 10.04
CA HIS A 262 22.08 11.02 10.69
C HIS A 262 23.46 11.13 10.03
N SER A 263 24.49 11.45 10.84
CA SER A 263 25.92 11.53 10.49
C SER A 263 26.21 12.01 9.06
N LEU A 264 26.17 13.32 8.87
CA LEU A 264 26.25 14.00 7.56
C LEU A 264 27.41 13.52 6.66
N GLN A 265 28.50 13.06 7.21
CA GLN A 265 29.69 12.72 6.43
C GLN A 265 29.61 11.30 5.83
N GLU A 266 29.33 10.29 6.62
CA GLU A 266 29.23 8.89 6.13
C GLU A 266 28.10 8.71 5.12
N GLN A 267 26.97 9.39 5.33
CA GLN A 267 25.85 9.35 4.39
C GLN A 267 26.21 10.04 3.07
N GLN A 268 26.88 11.19 3.13
CA GLN A 268 27.35 11.90 1.93
C GLN A 268 28.33 11.06 1.11
N GLU A 269 29.28 10.38 1.77
CA GLU A 269 30.23 9.49 1.12
C GLU A 269 29.54 8.27 0.49
N TYR A 270 28.52 7.73 1.16
CA TYR A 270 27.73 6.62 0.60
C TYR A 270 26.90 7.06 -0.61
N ASP A 271 26.26 8.22 -0.54
CA ASP A 271 25.49 8.78 -1.66
C ASP A 271 26.36 9.11 -2.86
N GLU A 272 27.61 9.58 -2.60
CA GLU A 272 28.58 9.80 -3.66
C GLU A 272 29.01 8.48 -4.33
N ARG A 273 29.31 7.45 -3.53
CA ARG A 273 29.63 6.11 -4.06
C ARG A 273 28.48 5.53 -4.88
N ARG A 274 27.23 5.68 -4.43
CA ARG A 274 26.05 5.27 -5.20
C ARG A 274 25.98 5.98 -6.55
N ARG A 275 26.15 7.30 -6.57
CA ARG A 275 26.14 8.08 -7.82
C ARG A 275 27.23 7.65 -8.79
N ASN A 276 28.44 7.41 -8.29
CA ASN A 276 29.55 6.93 -9.10
C ASN A 276 29.27 5.52 -9.66
N ALA A 277 28.69 4.63 -8.88
CA ALA A 277 28.29 3.30 -9.34
C ALA A 277 27.24 3.36 -10.46
N TYR A 278 26.20 4.20 -10.33
CA TYR A 278 25.25 4.42 -11.41
C TYR A 278 25.92 4.98 -12.68
N ALA A 279 26.84 5.92 -12.52
CA ALA A 279 27.57 6.49 -13.65
C ALA A 279 28.42 5.42 -14.36
N ALA A 280 29.10 4.53 -13.64
CA ALA A 280 29.88 3.41 -14.19
C ALA A 280 28.96 2.37 -14.88
N MET A 281 27.70 2.29 -14.51
CA MET A 281 26.68 1.48 -15.19
C MET A 281 26.06 2.20 -16.42
N GLY A 282 26.34 3.48 -16.62
CA GLY A 282 25.68 4.30 -17.65
C GLY A 282 24.22 4.61 -17.34
N ILE A 283 23.80 4.53 -16.07
CA ILE A 283 22.42 4.72 -15.63
C ILE A 283 22.27 6.17 -15.10
N PRO A 284 21.54 7.06 -15.81
CA PRO A 284 21.19 8.36 -15.28
C PRO A 284 20.27 8.24 -14.07
N VAL A 285 20.56 9.03 -13.04
CA VAL A 285 19.78 9.08 -11.80
C VAL A 285 19.10 10.42 -11.65
N VAL A 286 17.81 10.43 -11.38
CA VAL A 286 17.06 11.63 -10.99
C VAL A 286 16.76 11.55 -9.51
N VAL A 287 17.16 12.57 -8.74
CA VAL A 287 16.97 12.59 -7.29
C VAL A 287 15.81 13.50 -6.90
N GLY A 288 14.79 12.91 -6.27
CA GLY A 288 13.70 13.61 -5.59
C GLY A 288 14.05 13.92 -4.14
N ARG A 289 13.50 15.02 -3.59
CA ARG A 289 13.67 15.43 -2.19
C ARG A 289 12.36 16.01 -1.66
N PRO A 290 12.11 16.06 -0.34
CA PRO A 290 10.88 16.62 0.22
C PRO A 290 10.53 18.01 -0.32
N ARG A 291 11.54 18.88 -0.56
CA ARG A 291 11.32 20.21 -1.17
C ARG A 291 10.67 20.16 -2.56
N HIS A 292 10.85 19.06 -3.28
CA HIS A 292 10.24 18.88 -4.62
C HIS A 292 8.77 18.50 -4.50
N LEU A 293 8.39 17.71 -3.48
CA LEU A 293 7.00 17.34 -3.22
C LEU A 293 6.16 18.54 -2.69
N ARG A 294 6.83 19.57 -2.15
CA ARG A 294 6.20 20.79 -1.66
C ARG A 294 5.83 21.80 -2.74
N SER A 295 6.18 21.57 -3.99
CA SER A 295 5.99 22.53 -5.08
C SER A 295 5.72 21.83 -6.39
N VAL A 296 4.55 22.10 -6.99
CA VAL A 296 4.18 21.57 -8.30
C VAL A 296 5.27 21.89 -9.34
N VAL A 297 5.75 23.14 -9.37
CA VAL A 297 6.79 23.57 -10.33
C VAL A 297 8.08 22.78 -10.18
N ARG A 298 8.51 22.54 -8.94
CA ARG A 298 9.72 21.76 -8.69
C ARG A 298 9.54 20.28 -9.02
N PHE A 299 8.36 19.75 -8.76
CA PHE A 299 8.05 18.36 -9.12
C PHE A 299 7.97 18.19 -10.65
N GLU A 300 7.40 19.15 -11.37
CA GLU A 300 7.39 19.16 -12.84
C GLU A 300 8.81 19.22 -13.44
N ALA A 301 9.73 19.93 -12.80
CA ALA A 301 11.14 19.93 -13.24
C ALA A 301 11.77 18.51 -13.13
N ILE A 302 11.47 17.77 -12.06
CA ILE A 302 11.88 16.36 -11.90
C ILE A 302 11.22 15.48 -12.94
N THR A 303 9.91 15.60 -13.12
CA THR A 303 9.16 14.85 -14.14
C THR A 303 9.72 15.11 -15.55
N GLY A 304 10.08 16.36 -15.84
CA GLY A 304 10.73 16.75 -17.09
C GLY A 304 12.12 16.12 -17.27
N ALA A 305 12.92 16.04 -16.19
CA ALA A 305 14.21 15.36 -16.22
C ALA A 305 14.06 13.86 -16.49
N LEU A 306 13.15 13.19 -15.78
CA LEU A 306 12.83 11.77 -16.03
C LEU A 306 12.38 11.54 -17.47
N ARG A 307 11.49 12.41 -18.00
CA ARG A 307 10.98 12.29 -19.36
C ARG A 307 12.09 12.37 -20.42
N ARG A 308 13.06 13.27 -20.24
CA ARG A 308 14.21 13.38 -21.14
C ARG A 308 15.10 12.14 -21.08
N ASN A 309 15.40 11.65 -19.88
CA ASN A 309 16.25 10.45 -19.70
C ASN A 309 15.58 9.17 -20.24
N LEU A 310 14.26 9.10 -20.16
CA LEU A 310 13.48 7.97 -20.69
C LEU A 310 13.14 8.13 -22.20
N ASP A 311 13.58 9.18 -22.84
CA ASP A 311 13.23 9.53 -24.24
C ASP A 311 11.71 9.49 -24.52
N LYS A 312 10.91 9.91 -23.53
CA LYS A 312 9.46 9.90 -23.64
C LYS A 312 8.95 11.23 -24.19
N ARG A 313 8.28 11.18 -25.32
CA ARG A 313 7.65 12.36 -25.94
C ARG A 313 6.41 12.78 -25.16
N VAL A 314 6.16 14.08 -25.12
CA VAL A 314 4.89 14.61 -24.61
C VAL A 314 3.84 14.40 -25.69
N TYR A 315 2.88 13.51 -25.43
CA TYR A 315 1.70 13.39 -26.27
C TYR A 315 0.74 14.55 -26.01
N ARG A 316 -0.23 14.75 -26.91
CA ARG A 316 -1.27 15.77 -26.73
C ARG A 316 -1.97 15.58 -25.39
N LEU A 317 -1.79 16.53 -24.49
CA LEU A 317 -2.42 16.52 -23.18
C LEU A 317 -3.91 16.91 -23.29
N PRO A 318 -4.79 16.37 -22.43
CA PRO A 318 -6.16 16.84 -22.31
C PRO A 318 -6.22 18.34 -21.99
N LEU A 319 -7.27 19.03 -22.44
CA LEU A 319 -7.42 20.49 -22.19
C LEU A 319 -7.46 20.84 -20.70
N ASP A 320 -7.95 19.93 -19.86
CA ASP A 320 -8.07 20.07 -18.41
C ASP A 320 -6.89 19.43 -17.64
N TYR A 321 -5.79 19.10 -18.34
CA TYR A 321 -4.65 18.40 -17.73
C TYR A 321 -4.04 19.16 -16.55
N GLU A 322 -3.79 20.44 -16.70
CA GLU A 322 -3.15 21.25 -15.64
C GLU A 322 -3.98 21.27 -14.35
N SER A 323 -5.29 21.43 -14.47
CA SER A 323 -6.20 21.37 -13.33
C SER A 323 -6.21 19.99 -12.66
N LYS A 324 -6.27 18.92 -13.45
CA LYS A 324 -6.21 17.55 -12.95
C LYS A 324 -4.85 17.23 -12.34
N ARG A 325 -3.78 17.74 -12.92
CA ARG A 325 -2.43 17.59 -12.40
C ARG A 325 -2.27 18.26 -11.06
N ALA A 326 -2.70 19.52 -10.94
CA ALA A 326 -2.66 20.24 -9.67
C ALA A 326 -3.50 19.52 -8.59
N HIS A 327 -4.69 19.03 -8.95
CA HIS A 327 -5.54 18.27 -8.05
C HIS A 327 -4.87 16.98 -7.59
N LEU A 328 -4.35 16.17 -8.52
CA LEU A 328 -3.66 14.92 -8.21
C LEU A 328 -2.43 15.16 -7.30
N LEU A 329 -1.60 16.16 -7.62
CA LEU A 329 -0.43 16.46 -6.80
C LEU A 329 -0.80 17.00 -5.42
N SER A 330 -1.88 17.79 -5.32
CA SER A 330 -2.41 18.24 -4.03
C SER A 330 -2.92 17.06 -3.18
N GLU A 331 -3.59 16.10 -3.80
CA GLU A 331 -4.06 14.89 -3.14
C GLU A 331 -2.89 14.00 -2.67
N LEU A 332 -1.92 13.74 -3.55
CA LEU A 332 -0.78 12.86 -3.24
C LEU A 332 0.24 13.50 -2.30
N PHE A 333 0.46 14.81 -2.42
CA PHE A 333 1.53 15.52 -1.73
C PHE A 333 1.01 16.58 -0.75
N GLY A 334 -0.30 16.71 -0.56
CA GLY A 334 -0.93 17.77 0.24
C GLY A 334 -0.34 17.88 1.64
N TYR A 335 0.03 16.76 2.21
CA TYR A 335 0.73 16.73 3.47
C TYR A 335 2.09 17.44 3.42
N TRP A 336 2.95 17.12 2.44
CA TRP A 336 4.25 17.79 2.28
C TRP A 336 4.12 19.26 1.89
N MET A 337 3.01 19.63 1.22
CA MET A 337 2.76 21.01 0.79
C MET A 337 2.36 21.93 1.96
N HIS A 338 1.71 21.42 2.98
CA HIS A 338 1.11 22.22 4.05
C HIS A 338 1.90 22.22 5.37
N ARG A 339 3.02 21.50 5.47
CA ARG A 339 3.83 21.46 6.70
C ARG A 339 5.22 22.06 6.52
N ASN A 340 5.60 22.86 7.51
CA ASN A 340 6.97 23.42 7.65
C ASN A 340 7.91 22.49 8.44
N GLU A 341 7.45 21.39 9.03
CA GLU A 341 8.19 20.53 9.94
C GLU A 341 8.16 19.05 9.56
N TRP A 342 9.20 18.35 9.97
CA TRP A 342 9.68 17.02 9.64
C TRP A 342 8.89 15.87 10.29
N SER A 343 7.59 15.87 10.31
CA SER A 343 6.80 14.73 10.73
C SER A 343 6.18 14.03 9.53
N ASP A 344 6.31 12.72 9.48
CA ASP A 344 5.82 11.87 8.40
C ASP A 344 4.30 11.91 8.29
N PRO A 345 3.78 11.91 7.11
CA PRO A 345 2.53 12.56 6.73
C PRO A 345 1.29 11.76 6.59
N LEU A 346 1.11 10.59 6.81
CA LEU A 346 -0.12 9.88 6.47
C LEU A 346 -0.70 9.11 7.67
N VAL A 347 -1.22 9.90 8.62
CA VAL A 347 -1.75 9.43 9.88
C VAL A 347 -3.27 9.34 9.92
N HIS A 348 -3.97 9.79 8.89
CA HIS A 348 -5.43 9.85 8.87
C HIS A 348 -6.01 9.18 7.63
N PHE A 349 -5.95 7.85 7.62
CA PHE A 349 -6.89 7.03 6.85
C PHE A 349 -7.32 5.85 7.69
#